data_f3807cc6fa71dfb4d4bad2338644417a
#
_entry.id   f3807cc6fa71dfb4d4bad2338644417a
#
_cell.length_a   1.000
_cell.length_b   1.000
_cell.length_c   1.000
_cell.angle_alpha   90.00
_cell.angle_beta   90.00
_cell.angle_gamma   90.00
#
_symmetry.space_group_name_H-M   'P 1'
#
loop_
_entity.id
_entity.type
_entity.pdbx_description
1 polymer ?
#
loop_
_entity_poly.entity_id
_entity_poly.type
_entity_poly.pdbx_seq_one_letter_code
_entity_poly.pdbx_strand_id
1 'polypeptide(L)'
;KTVFFRHNNPLDLERKMTNVKGKKLVVVEGVYSMDGDMCALPEILEVTKRHGARMLIDEAHSTFLFGPNGRGVAEHFGLDKEVDFHLGTFSKSLGGQGGFVAGTRDLIDYVNAFARSRFFSCNLSPVLTAGLLAGLRIAASEPQLRAKLWSNVAFLRRRFAEEGVDIGKSNSQVMPVMVNNDSR
;
A
#
# COMPACT_ATOMS: atom_id res chain seq x y z
N LYS A 1 -17.16 -10.90 9.99
CA LYS A 1 -17.99 -9.72 9.67
C LYS A 1 -17.07 -8.56 9.31
N THR A 2 -17.30 -7.89 8.16
CA THR A 2 -16.56 -6.69 7.74
C THR A 2 -17.26 -5.44 8.28
N VAL A 3 -16.48 -4.47 8.76
CA VAL A 3 -16.97 -3.17 9.21
C VAL A 3 -16.12 -2.10 8.53
N PHE A 4 -16.75 -1.18 7.84
CA PHE A 4 -16.08 -0.07 7.19
C PHE A 4 -15.99 1.14 8.11
N PHE A 5 -14.86 1.82 8.10
CA PHE A 5 -14.69 3.14 8.69
C PHE A 5 -14.47 4.19 7.59
N ARG A 6 -14.67 5.45 7.91
CA ARG A 6 -14.52 6.55 6.95
C ARG A 6 -13.10 6.60 6.41
N HIS A 7 -12.99 6.91 5.11
CA HIS A 7 -11.71 6.99 4.41
C HIS A 7 -10.68 7.78 5.21
N ASN A 8 -9.53 7.12 5.46
CA ASN A 8 -8.33 7.67 6.07
C ASN A 8 -8.59 8.43 7.39
N ASN A 9 -9.56 7.94 8.22
CA ASN A 9 -10.03 8.63 9.41
C ASN A 9 -9.81 7.79 10.68
N PRO A 10 -8.73 8.05 11.46
CA PRO A 10 -8.42 7.31 12.67
C PRO A 10 -9.48 7.48 13.79
N LEU A 11 -10.16 8.62 13.86
CA LEU A 11 -11.22 8.84 14.87
C LEU A 11 -12.45 7.98 14.59
N ASP A 12 -12.83 7.80 13.32
CA ASP A 12 -13.93 6.90 12.99
C ASP A 12 -13.53 5.43 13.17
N LEU A 13 -12.26 5.07 12.90
CA LEU A 13 -11.72 3.75 13.23
C LEU A 13 -11.84 3.48 14.73
N GLU A 14 -11.39 4.39 15.58
CA GLU A 14 -11.50 4.30 17.04
C GLU A 14 -12.94 4.02 17.47
N ARG A 15 -13.88 4.83 17.00
CA ARG A 15 -15.31 4.69 17.30
C ARG A 15 -15.85 3.32 16.87
N LYS A 16 -15.44 2.82 15.70
CA LYS A 16 -15.86 1.50 15.19
C LYS A 16 -15.28 0.36 16.04
N MET A 17 -14.00 0.48 16.41
CA MET A 17 -13.29 -0.55 17.17
C MET A 17 -13.82 -0.77 18.57
N THR A 18 -14.34 0.27 19.23
CA THR A 18 -14.92 0.22 20.58
C THR A 18 -16.02 -0.86 20.71
N ASN A 19 -16.78 -1.08 19.64
CA ASN A 19 -17.91 -2.00 19.63
C ASN A 19 -17.60 -3.39 19.03
N VAL A 20 -16.36 -3.63 18.60
CA VAL A 20 -15.97 -4.92 17.99
C VAL A 20 -15.35 -5.84 19.05
N LYS A 21 -15.95 -7.02 19.23
CA LYS A 21 -15.45 -8.06 20.15
C LYS A 21 -14.63 -9.12 19.38
N GLY A 22 -13.72 -9.77 20.10
CA GLY A 22 -12.90 -10.87 19.57
C GLY A 22 -11.67 -10.40 18.76
N LYS A 23 -11.13 -11.31 17.95
CA LYS A 23 -9.96 -11.03 17.09
C LYS A 23 -10.31 -10.02 16.01
N LYS A 24 -9.43 -9.06 15.77
CA LYS A 24 -9.63 -7.95 14.84
C LYS A 24 -8.45 -7.82 13.90
N LEU A 25 -8.75 -7.50 12.64
CA LEU A 25 -7.77 -7.13 11.63
C LEU A 25 -8.20 -5.80 11.02
N VAL A 26 -7.34 -4.81 11.10
CA VAL A 26 -7.48 -3.54 10.37
C VAL A 26 -6.76 -3.68 9.04
N VAL A 27 -7.43 -3.30 7.96
CA VAL A 27 -6.88 -3.35 6.61
C VAL A 27 -6.93 -1.95 6.02
N VAL A 28 -5.79 -1.46 5.54
CA VAL A 28 -5.65 -0.14 4.90
C VAL A 28 -4.76 -0.24 3.67
N GLU A 29 -4.87 0.71 2.74
CA GLU A 29 -3.89 0.88 1.67
C GLU A 29 -2.81 1.88 2.12
N GLY A 30 -1.56 1.65 1.77
CA GLY A 30 -0.48 2.60 2.02
C GLY A 30 -0.67 3.90 1.23
N VAL A 31 -1.00 3.76 -0.05
CA VAL A 31 -1.50 4.83 -0.92
C VAL A 31 -2.83 4.40 -1.48
N TYR A 32 -3.87 5.18 -1.27
CA TYR A 32 -5.21 4.88 -1.75
C TYR A 32 -5.32 5.10 -3.26
N SER A 33 -5.76 4.05 -3.94
CA SER A 33 -5.70 3.96 -5.41
C SER A 33 -6.56 4.99 -6.15
N MET A 34 -7.71 5.38 -5.57
CA MET A 34 -8.65 6.30 -6.21
C MET A 34 -8.37 7.77 -5.88
N ASP A 35 -7.97 8.04 -4.64
CA ASP A 35 -7.78 9.42 -4.15
C ASP A 35 -6.32 9.87 -4.24
N GLY A 36 -5.39 8.92 -4.34
CA GLY A 36 -3.95 9.21 -4.39
C GLY A 36 -3.38 9.76 -3.09
N ASP A 37 -4.16 9.75 -2.00
CA ASP A 37 -3.66 10.16 -0.70
C ASP A 37 -2.96 9.02 0.02
N MET A 38 -1.99 9.37 0.85
CA MET A 38 -1.26 8.44 1.71
C MET A 38 -2.04 8.17 2.98
N CYS A 39 -1.97 6.92 3.44
CA CYS A 39 -2.54 6.51 4.72
C CYS A 39 -2.01 7.35 5.89
N ALA A 40 -2.90 7.80 6.77
CA ALA A 40 -2.55 8.32 8.09
C ALA A 40 -2.07 7.17 9.01
N LEU A 41 -1.03 6.45 8.53
CA LEU A 41 -0.60 5.19 9.11
C LEU A 41 -0.20 5.31 10.59
N PRO A 42 0.54 6.34 11.04
CA PRO A 42 0.91 6.46 12.45
C PRO A 42 -0.31 6.46 13.37
N GLU A 43 -1.30 7.28 13.08
CA GLU A 43 -2.50 7.45 13.90
C GLU A 43 -3.41 6.21 13.82
N ILE A 44 -3.55 5.62 12.64
CA ILE A 44 -4.36 4.40 12.44
C ILE A 44 -3.70 3.20 13.14
N LEU A 45 -2.38 3.08 13.10
CA LEU A 45 -1.64 2.02 13.77
C LEU A 45 -1.73 2.16 15.30
N GLU A 46 -1.66 3.38 15.82
CA GLU A 46 -1.85 3.65 17.25
C GLU A 46 -3.24 3.16 17.74
N VAL A 47 -4.30 3.52 17.00
CA VAL A 47 -5.66 3.04 17.28
C VAL A 47 -5.71 1.51 17.21
N THR A 48 -5.12 0.90 16.19
CA THR A 48 -5.09 -0.54 15.99
C THR A 48 -4.48 -1.25 17.19
N LYS A 49 -3.34 -0.76 17.68
CA LYS A 49 -2.63 -1.31 18.84
C LYS A 49 -3.43 -1.16 20.15
N ARG A 50 -4.00 0.02 20.39
CA ARG A 50 -4.84 0.26 21.59
C ARG A 50 -5.98 -0.73 21.71
N HIS A 51 -6.55 -1.16 20.59
CA HIS A 51 -7.64 -2.13 20.56
C HIS A 51 -7.19 -3.60 20.43
N GLY A 52 -5.89 -3.88 20.53
CA GLY A 52 -5.33 -5.24 20.43
C GLY A 52 -5.64 -5.90 19.08
N ALA A 53 -5.72 -5.12 18.03
CA ALA A 53 -5.94 -5.61 16.66
C ALA A 53 -4.62 -5.86 15.94
N ARG A 54 -4.67 -6.69 14.90
CA ARG A 54 -3.61 -6.85 13.91
C ARG A 54 -3.83 -5.86 12.76
N MET A 55 -2.75 -5.50 12.08
CA MET A 55 -2.81 -4.62 10.92
C MET A 55 -2.26 -5.29 9.66
N LEU A 56 -2.99 -5.15 8.56
CA LEU A 56 -2.52 -5.41 7.22
C LEU A 56 -2.47 -4.08 6.46
N ILE A 57 -1.31 -3.76 5.90
CA ILE A 57 -1.16 -2.66 4.96
C ILE A 57 -1.03 -3.19 3.53
N ASP A 58 -1.86 -2.70 2.63
CA ASP A 58 -1.74 -2.96 1.20
C ASP A 58 -0.84 -1.88 0.57
N GLU A 59 0.38 -2.29 0.24
CA GLU A 59 1.40 -1.45 -0.36
C GLU A 59 1.42 -1.55 -1.89
N ALA A 60 0.33 -1.99 -2.52
CA ALA A 60 0.29 -2.20 -3.97
C ALA A 60 0.63 -0.94 -4.77
N HIS A 61 0.30 0.25 -4.26
CA HIS A 61 0.62 1.54 -4.88
C HIS A 61 1.85 2.23 -4.30
N SER A 62 2.52 1.62 -3.33
CA SER A 62 3.65 2.24 -2.60
C SER A 62 4.93 1.40 -2.62
N THR A 63 4.83 0.09 -2.83
CA THR A 63 5.99 -0.82 -2.96
C THR A 63 6.92 -0.35 -4.09
N PHE A 64 8.21 -0.28 -3.81
CA PHE A 64 9.32 0.25 -4.62
C PHE A 64 9.33 1.78 -4.79
N LEU A 65 8.38 2.50 -4.24
CA LEU A 65 8.24 3.95 -4.43
C LEU A 65 8.50 4.75 -3.15
N PHE A 66 7.99 4.30 -2.01
CA PHE A 66 8.08 4.99 -0.73
C PHE A 66 9.10 4.35 0.21
N GLY A 67 9.64 5.17 1.11
CA GLY A 67 10.67 4.79 2.05
C GLY A 67 12.09 4.81 1.46
N PRO A 68 13.13 4.85 2.30
CA PRO A 68 14.52 4.94 1.86
C PRO A 68 14.95 3.76 0.98
N ASN A 69 14.43 2.55 1.24
CA ASN A 69 14.72 1.36 0.45
C ASN A 69 13.60 0.99 -0.52
N GLY A 70 12.50 1.77 -0.57
CA GLY A 70 11.35 1.49 -1.42
C GLY A 70 10.44 0.38 -0.90
N ARG A 71 10.41 0.14 0.41
CA ARG A 71 9.57 -0.93 0.98
C ARG A 71 8.11 -0.53 1.15
N GLY A 72 7.78 0.75 1.01
CA GLY A 72 6.42 1.24 1.08
C GLY A 72 6.19 2.33 2.12
N VAL A 73 4.92 2.65 2.36
CA VAL A 73 4.50 3.70 3.30
C VAL A 73 4.84 3.34 4.74
N ALA A 74 4.79 2.06 5.12
CA ALA A 74 5.21 1.65 6.45
C ALA A 74 6.68 1.99 6.72
N GLU A 75 7.57 1.73 5.76
CA GLU A 75 8.98 2.14 5.85
C GLU A 75 9.15 3.66 5.82
N HIS A 76 8.34 4.37 5.04
CA HIS A 76 8.38 5.83 4.97
C HIS A 76 8.18 6.48 6.34
N PHE A 77 7.31 5.90 7.16
CA PHE A 77 7.07 6.36 8.54
C PHE A 77 7.99 5.68 9.59
N GLY A 78 8.85 4.74 9.19
CA GLY A 78 9.69 3.97 10.12
C GLY A 78 8.91 2.96 10.95
N LEU A 79 7.73 2.53 10.47
CA LEU A 79 6.78 1.66 11.17
C LEU A 79 6.71 0.24 10.57
N ASP A 80 7.62 -0.12 9.67
CA ASP A 80 7.64 -1.39 8.95
C ASP A 80 7.69 -2.62 9.87
N LYS A 81 8.33 -2.49 11.05
CA LYS A 81 8.38 -3.55 12.06
C LYS A 81 7.15 -3.64 12.97
N GLU A 82 6.29 -2.64 12.91
CA GLU A 82 5.13 -2.53 13.79
C GLU A 82 3.83 -2.96 13.13
N VAL A 83 3.85 -3.06 11.79
CA VAL A 83 2.74 -3.61 10.99
C VAL A 83 2.88 -5.13 10.91
N ASP A 84 1.76 -5.86 11.08
CA ASP A 84 1.79 -7.32 11.12
C ASP A 84 1.92 -7.96 9.74
N PHE A 85 1.21 -7.41 8.72
CA PHE A 85 1.21 -7.92 7.36
C PHE A 85 1.45 -6.78 6.36
N HIS A 86 2.38 -7.01 5.46
CA HIS A 86 2.60 -6.17 4.28
C HIS A 86 2.17 -6.95 3.04
N LEU A 87 1.24 -6.41 2.29
CA LEU A 87 0.85 -6.93 0.99
C LEU A 87 1.43 -6.03 -0.09
N GLY A 88 2.02 -6.61 -1.11
CA GLY A 88 2.51 -5.87 -2.27
C GLY A 88 2.19 -6.58 -3.57
N THR A 89 2.28 -5.85 -4.68
CA THR A 89 2.04 -6.40 -6.01
C THR A 89 3.26 -6.25 -6.92
N PHE A 90 3.43 -7.20 -7.82
CA PHE A 90 4.44 -7.13 -8.89
C PHE A 90 3.88 -6.51 -10.19
N SER A 91 2.56 -6.28 -10.26
CA SER A 91 1.88 -5.84 -11.48
C SER A 91 1.97 -4.33 -11.74
N LYS A 92 2.51 -3.55 -10.82
CA LYS A 92 2.66 -2.10 -10.93
C LYS A 92 4.13 -1.71 -11.15
N SER A 93 4.85 -1.37 -10.11
CA SER A 93 6.23 -0.86 -10.22
C SER A 93 7.23 -1.83 -10.85
N LEU A 94 7.03 -3.15 -10.74
CA LEU A 94 7.89 -4.16 -11.37
C LEU A 94 7.41 -4.60 -12.76
N GLY A 95 6.22 -4.17 -13.21
CA GLY A 95 5.69 -4.47 -14.53
C GLY A 95 5.47 -5.96 -14.82
N GLY A 96 5.21 -6.77 -13.79
CA GLY A 96 5.02 -8.20 -13.90
C GLY A 96 3.61 -8.66 -13.54
N GLN A 97 3.49 -9.83 -12.92
CA GLN A 97 2.23 -10.42 -12.46
C GLN A 97 2.42 -11.03 -11.07
N GLY A 98 1.32 -11.04 -10.29
CA GLY A 98 1.31 -11.64 -8.96
C GLY A 98 1.59 -10.61 -7.86
N GLY A 99 1.80 -11.11 -6.67
CA GLY A 99 2.04 -10.31 -5.49
C GLY A 99 2.64 -11.14 -4.37
N PHE A 100 2.81 -10.53 -3.23
CA PHE A 100 3.37 -11.16 -2.04
C PHE A 100 2.68 -10.67 -0.78
N VAL A 101 2.77 -11.47 0.25
CA VAL A 101 2.48 -11.08 1.63
C VAL A 101 3.75 -11.32 2.45
N ALA A 102 4.14 -10.32 3.23
CA ALA A 102 5.27 -10.39 4.15
C ALA A 102 4.80 -10.14 5.58
N GLY A 103 5.49 -10.74 6.56
CA GLY A 103 5.18 -10.64 7.99
C GLY A 103 6.12 -11.53 8.79
N THR A 104 5.80 -11.75 10.07
CA THR A 104 6.56 -12.69 10.89
C THR A 104 6.44 -14.12 10.33
N ARG A 105 7.42 -14.97 10.66
CA ARG A 105 7.45 -16.36 10.19
C ARG A 105 6.16 -17.11 10.53
N ASP A 106 5.71 -17.02 11.78
CA ASP A 106 4.51 -17.72 12.25
C ASP A 106 3.26 -17.29 11.48
N LEU A 107 3.12 -15.99 11.18
CA LEU A 107 2.01 -15.47 10.39
C LEU A 107 2.05 -15.98 8.95
N ILE A 108 3.24 -16.00 8.34
CA ILE A 108 3.40 -16.50 6.96
C ILE A 108 3.21 -18.01 6.89
N ASP A 109 3.68 -18.77 7.86
CA ASP A 109 3.44 -20.22 7.95
C ASP A 109 1.93 -20.50 8.09
N TYR A 110 1.21 -19.71 8.89
CA TYR A 110 -0.23 -19.79 8.99
C TYR A 110 -0.93 -19.48 7.65
N VAL A 111 -0.54 -18.40 6.98
CA VAL A 111 -1.08 -18.01 5.65
C VAL A 111 -0.83 -19.14 4.64
N ASN A 112 0.38 -19.70 4.62
CA ASN A 112 0.72 -20.80 3.72
C ASN A 112 -0.13 -22.06 3.95
N ALA A 113 -0.48 -22.34 5.22
CA ALA A 113 -1.27 -23.52 5.57
C ALA A 113 -2.78 -23.34 5.33
N PHE A 114 -3.32 -22.13 5.47
CA PHE A 114 -4.77 -21.91 5.53
C PHE A 114 -5.34 -20.97 4.47
N ALA A 115 -4.51 -20.21 3.74
CA ALA A 115 -5.00 -19.31 2.70
C ALA A 115 -5.44 -20.08 1.46
N ARG A 116 -6.76 -20.14 1.22
CA ARG A 116 -7.34 -20.85 0.08
C ARG A 116 -6.83 -20.33 -1.26
N SER A 117 -6.68 -19.01 -1.39
CA SER A 117 -6.11 -18.38 -2.59
C SER A 117 -4.67 -18.82 -2.88
N ARG A 118 -3.88 -19.13 -1.84
CA ARG A 118 -2.53 -19.69 -1.99
C ARG A 118 -2.56 -21.16 -2.45
N PHE A 119 -3.49 -21.92 -1.90
CA PHE A 119 -3.58 -23.37 -2.14
C PHE A 119 -4.17 -23.72 -3.51
N PHE A 120 -5.17 -22.97 -3.95
CA PHE A 120 -5.97 -23.24 -5.15
C PHE A 120 -5.64 -22.34 -6.34
N SER A 121 -4.49 -21.69 -6.34
CA SER A 121 -3.99 -20.93 -7.50
C SER A 121 -2.68 -21.50 -8.01
N CYS A 122 -2.49 -21.40 -9.33
CA CYS A 122 -1.24 -21.80 -9.97
C CYS A 122 -0.12 -20.82 -9.59
N ASN A 123 1.07 -21.34 -9.41
CA ASN A 123 2.26 -20.53 -9.18
C ASN A 123 2.65 -19.73 -10.43
N LEU A 124 3.44 -18.67 -10.22
CA LEU A 124 4.03 -17.91 -11.31
C LEU A 124 4.94 -18.80 -12.17
N SER A 125 4.92 -18.59 -13.49
CA SER A 125 5.80 -19.33 -14.39
C SER A 125 7.28 -19.00 -14.11
N PRO A 126 8.22 -19.94 -14.39
CA PRO A 126 9.65 -19.67 -14.20
C PRO A 126 10.17 -18.48 -14.96
N VAL A 127 9.68 -18.24 -16.18
CA VAL A 127 10.08 -17.08 -17.02
C VAL A 127 9.67 -15.77 -16.35
N LEU A 128 8.43 -15.68 -15.89
CA LEU A 128 7.92 -14.50 -15.19
C LEU A 128 8.68 -14.28 -13.87
N THR A 129 8.94 -15.35 -13.13
CA THR A 129 9.70 -15.29 -11.87
C THR A 129 11.13 -14.79 -12.09
N ALA A 130 11.79 -15.22 -13.18
CA ALA A 130 13.12 -14.74 -13.53
C ALA A 130 13.12 -13.24 -13.86
N GLY A 131 12.11 -12.76 -14.61
CA GLY A 131 11.94 -11.34 -14.91
C GLY A 131 11.69 -10.51 -13.63
N LEU A 132 10.83 -10.99 -12.75
CA LEU A 132 10.58 -10.34 -11.45
C LEU A 132 11.85 -10.26 -10.58
N LEU A 133 12.63 -11.33 -10.54
CA LEU A 133 13.89 -11.36 -9.80
C LEU A 133 14.90 -10.33 -10.36
N ALA A 134 14.99 -10.19 -11.68
CA ALA A 134 15.80 -9.15 -12.31
C ALA A 134 15.31 -7.75 -11.94
N GLY A 135 14.00 -7.51 -12.01
CA GLY A 135 13.37 -6.24 -11.61
C GLY A 135 13.63 -5.89 -10.15
N LEU A 136 13.54 -6.87 -9.24
CA LEU A 136 13.85 -6.70 -7.81
C LEU A 136 15.33 -6.28 -7.61
N ARG A 137 16.26 -6.89 -8.32
CA ARG A 137 17.68 -6.53 -8.25
C ARG A 137 17.92 -5.10 -8.74
N ILE A 138 17.30 -4.71 -9.84
CA ILE A 138 17.37 -3.34 -10.38
C ILE A 138 16.78 -2.35 -9.37
N ALA A 139 15.59 -2.61 -8.84
CA ALA A 139 14.95 -1.74 -7.85
C ALA A 139 15.80 -1.53 -6.59
N ALA A 140 16.57 -2.55 -6.17
CA ALA A 140 17.47 -2.49 -5.03
C ALA A 140 18.78 -1.76 -5.34
N SER A 141 19.35 -1.94 -6.55
CA SER A 141 20.65 -1.39 -6.92
C SER A 141 20.59 -0.02 -7.60
N GLU A 142 19.42 0.41 -8.07
CA GLU A 142 19.26 1.63 -8.86
C GLU A 142 18.26 2.62 -8.21
N PRO A 143 18.59 3.19 -7.03
CA PRO A 143 17.70 4.15 -6.34
C PRO A 143 17.42 5.41 -7.15
N GLN A 144 18.25 5.75 -8.15
CA GLN A 144 18.05 6.88 -9.05
C GLN A 144 16.76 6.76 -9.88
N LEU A 145 16.26 5.55 -10.16
CA LEU A 145 14.98 5.36 -10.85
C LEU A 145 13.83 5.90 -10.02
N ARG A 146 13.85 5.64 -8.71
CA ARG A 146 12.87 6.17 -7.76
C ARG A 146 13.00 7.70 -7.62
N ALA A 147 14.22 8.21 -7.53
CA ALA A 147 14.47 9.65 -7.50
C ALA A 147 13.95 10.36 -8.75
N LYS A 148 14.15 9.77 -9.93
CA LYS A 148 13.60 10.29 -11.19
C LYS A 148 12.08 10.32 -11.20
N LEU A 149 11.43 9.25 -10.70
CA LEU A 149 9.96 9.25 -10.56
C LEU A 149 9.48 10.42 -9.72
N TRP A 150 10.07 10.62 -8.55
CA TRP A 150 9.66 11.71 -7.66
C TRP A 150 9.92 13.10 -8.23
N SER A 151 10.99 13.26 -9.01
CA SER A 151 11.22 14.49 -9.78
C SER A 151 10.11 14.74 -10.82
N ASN A 152 9.69 13.69 -11.53
CA ASN A 152 8.59 13.78 -12.50
C ASN A 152 7.24 14.08 -11.79
N VAL A 153 6.99 13.45 -10.65
CA VAL A 153 5.80 13.71 -9.83
C VAL A 153 5.76 15.18 -9.38
N ALA A 154 6.88 15.70 -8.88
CA ALA A 154 6.98 17.10 -8.45
C ALA A 154 6.77 18.06 -9.64
N PHE A 155 7.35 17.77 -10.79
CA PHE A 155 7.15 18.54 -12.02
C PHE A 155 5.67 18.57 -12.43
N LEU A 156 5.05 17.40 -12.55
CA LEU A 156 3.66 17.29 -13.01
C LEU A 156 2.69 17.96 -12.02
N ARG A 157 2.91 17.77 -10.72
CA ARG A 157 2.10 18.40 -9.66
C ARG A 157 2.15 19.94 -9.75
N ARG A 158 3.34 20.48 -10.00
CA ARG A 158 3.49 21.93 -10.20
C ARG A 158 2.74 22.40 -11.46
N ARG A 159 2.87 21.66 -12.58
CA ARG A 159 2.14 21.99 -13.81
C ARG A 159 0.61 21.96 -13.62
N PHE A 160 0.10 20.96 -12.93
CA PHE A 160 -1.32 20.88 -12.61
C PHE A 160 -1.80 22.05 -11.76
N ALA A 161 -1.01 22.48 -10.79
CA ALA A 161 -1.33 23.64 -9.98
C ALA A 161 -1.32 24.95 -10.81
N GLU A 162 -0.35 25.13 -11.70
CA GLU A 162 -0.26 26.29 -12.61
C GLU A 162 -1.45 26.36 -13.59
N GLU A 163 -1.95 25.21 -14.05
CA GLU A 163 -3.08 25.12 -14.97
C GLU A 163 -4.46 25.01 -14.26
N GLY A 164 -4.48 25.08 -12.92
CA GLY A 164 -5.70 24.97 -12.13
C GLY A 164 -6.39 23.61 -12.19
N VAL A 165 -5.64 22.53 -12.46
CA VAL A 165 -6.18 21.17 -12.48
C VAL A 165 -6.37 20.67 -11.05
N ASP A 166 -7.60 20.29 -10.72
CA ASP A 166 -7.95 19.70 -9.43
C ASP A 166 -7.50 18.23 -9.37
N ILE A 167 -6.59 17.93 -8.47
CA ILE A 167 -6.09 16.57 -8.18
C ILE A 167 -6.56 16.05 -6.81
N GLY A 168 -7.60 16.65 -6.25
CA GLY A 168 -8.14 16.27 -4.95
C GLY A 168 -7.12 16.42 -3.80
N LYS A 169 -7.10 15.43 -2.91
CA LYS A 169 -6.19 15.40 -1.75
C LYS A 169 -4.91 14.58 -2.00
N SER A 170 -4.64 14.25 -3.25
CA SER A 170 -3.47 13.44 -3.59
C SER A 170 -2.17 14.06 -3.06
N ASN A 171 -1.37 13.23 -2.41
CA ASN A 171 -0.01 13.56 -1.95
C ASN A 171 1.01 12.49 -2.35
N SER A 172 0.65 11.62 -3.31
CA SER A 172 1.49 10.54 -3.84
C SER A 172 1.78 10.72 -5.34
N GLN A 173 2.29 9.67 -5.98
CA GLN A 173 2.46 9.62 -7.44
C GLN A 173 1.14 9.39 -8.19
N VAL A 174 0.08 9.01 -7.50
CA VAL A 174 -1.26 8.88 -8.07
C VAL A 174 -1.93 10.24 -8.01
N MET A 175 -2.23 10.83 -9.15
CA MET A 175 -2.85 12.15 -9.27
C MET A 175 -4.16 12.03 -10.03
N PRO A 176 -5.30 11.85 -9.35
CA PRO A 176 -6.60 11.84 -10.01
C PRO A 176 -6.92 13.23 -10.54
N VAL A 177 -7.46 13.30 -11.74
CA VAL A 177 -7.99 14.56 -12.30
C VAL A 177 -9.50 14.58 -12.04
N MET A 178 -9.95 15.54 -11.23
CA MET A 178 -11.36 15.65 -10.81
C MET A 178 -12.16 16.37 -11.87
N VAL A 179 -12.95 15.62 -12.64
CA VAL A 179 -13.81 16.18 -13.71
C VAL A 179 -15.22 16.57 -13.23
N ASN A 180 -15.63 16.11 -12.05
CA ASN A 180 -16.90 16.45 -11.37
C ASN A 180 -18.18 16.20 -12.16
N ASN A 181 -18.10 15.74 -13.41
CA ASN A 181 -19.23 15.43 -14.27
C ASN A 181 -18.82 14.36 -15.28
N ASP A 182 -19.48 13.21 -15.26
CA ASP A 182 -19.24 12.07 -16.13
C ASP A 182 -19.82 12.21 -17.55
N SER A 183 -20.55 13.29 -17.81
CA SER A 183 -21.12 13.62 -19.15
C SER A 183 -20.18 14.48 -20.02
N ARG A 184 -18.89 14.61 -19.64
CA ARG A 184 -17.88 15.34 -20.43
C ARG A 184 -16.80 14.45 -20.97
#